data_d61b8114959c722fd07355d895b8473f
#
_entry.id   d61b8114959c722fd07355d895b8473f
#
_cell.length_a   1.000
_cell.length_b   1.000
_cell.length_c   1.000
_cell.angle_alpha   90.00
_cell.angle_beta   90.00
_cell.angle_gamma   90.00
#
_symmetry.space_group_name_H-M   'P 1'
#
loop_
_entity.id
_entity.type
_entity.pdbx_description
1 polymer ?
#
loop_
_entity_poly.entity_id
_entity_poly.type
_entity_poly.pdbx_seq_one_letter_code
_entity_poly.pdbx_strand_id
1 'polypeptide(L)'
;LGVFGVDVFIHVSLEKQVEGVLQHFEATVAERPEVMECYLMTGDADYLLRVLVPDIKALERFILEHLSKAPGVARIRSSFALKQVRYKTALPLPENGLLLRDLN
;
A
#
# COMPACT_ATOMS: atom_id res chain seq x y z
N LEU A 1 12.77 -15.03 -0.35
CA LEU A 1 11.91 -15.78 0.29
C LEU A 1 10.92 -15.13 1.22
N GLY A 2 9.70 -15.22 0.86
CA GLY A 2 8.63 -14.65 1.65
C GLY A 2 8.52 -15.23 3.04
N VAL A 3 9.20 -16.32 3.30
CA VAL A 3 9.15 -16.95 4.60
C VAL A 3 9.76 -16.10 5.69
N PHE A 4 10.47 -15.05 5.32
CA PHE A 4 11.21 -14.28 6.31
C PHE A 4 10.56 -12.97 6.65
N GLY A 5 9.25 -12.83 6.38
CA GLY A 5 8.63 -11.59 6.68
C GLY A 5 7.13 -11.66 6.71
N VAL A 6 6.55 -10.59 7.22
CA VAL A 6 5.11 -10.38 7.24
C VAL A 6 4.79 -9.37 6.16
N ASP A 7 3.96 -9.78 5.21
CA ASP A 7 3.52 -8.97 4.09
C ASP A 7 2.08 -8.55 4.35
N VAL A 8 1.86 -7.26 4.53
CA VAL A 8 0.57 -6.77 4.98
C VAL A 8 0.13 -5.58 4.16
N PHE A 9 -1.17 -5.48 3.94
CA PHE A 9 -1.77 -4.31 3.30
C PHE A 9 -2.35 -3.41 4.38
N ILE A 10 -2.02 -2.12 4.33
CA ILE A 10 -2.47 -1.15 5.31
C ILE A 10 -3.27 -0.07 4.60
N HIS A 11 -4.50 0.11 5.05
CA HIS A 11 -5.36 1.18 4.57
C HIS A 11 -5.23 2.36 5.52
N VAL A 12 -4.91 3.53 4.96
CA VAL A 12 -4.73 4.75 5.74
C VAL A 12 -5.71 5.79 5.26
N SER A 13 -6.47 6.35 6.19
CA SER A 13 -7.38 7.45 5.89
C SER A 13 -6.86 8.72 6.56
N LEU A 14 -6.93 9.83 5.85
CA LEU A 14 -6.50 11.12 6.37
C LEU A 14 -7.71 11.95 6.76
N GLU A 15 -7.53 12.83 7.74
CA GLU A 15 -8.61 13.68 8.20
C GLU A 15 -9.02 14.70 7.16
N LYS A 16 -8.05 15.17 6.38
CA LYS A 16 -8.30 16.14 5.33
C LYS A 16 -7.56 15.69 4.08
N GLN A 17 -8.24 15.79 2.96
CA GLN A 17 -7.65 15.39 1.68
C GLN A 17 -7.20 16.62 0.90
N VAL A 18 -6.49 17.54 1.57
CA VAL A 18 -5.92 18.68 0.89
C VAL A 18 -4.48 18.34 0.50
N GLU A 19 -4.03 19.00 -0.56
CA GLU A 19 -2.78 18.63 -1.21
C GLU A 19 -1.59 18.66 -0.26
N GLY A 20 -1.51 19.67 0.62
CA GLY A 20 -0.39 19.75 1.53
C GLY A 20 -0.28 18.56 2.47
N VAL A 21 -1.43 18.10 2.98
CA VAL A 21 -1.48 16.94 3.87
C VAL A 21 -1.10 15.67 3.12
N LEU A 22 -1.63 15.52 1.90
CA LEU A 22 -1.33 14.36 1.08
C LEU A 22 0.16 14.29 0.76
N GLN A 23 0.74 15.41 0.35
CA GLN A 23 2.16 15.45 0.01
C GLN A 23 3.03 15.14 1.20
N HIS A 24 2.66 15.63 2.36
CA HIS A 24 3.43 15.37 3.57
C HIS A 24 3.40 13.88 3.93
N PHE A 25 2.23 13.28 3.84
CA PHE A 25 2.09 11.86 4.11
C PHE A 25 2.93 11.04 3.12
N GLU A 26 2.85 11.39 1.84
CA GLU A 26 3.60 10.67 0.82
C GLU A 26 5.10 10.77 1.04
N ALA A 27 5.57 11.95 1.45
CA ALA A 27 6.98 12.13 1.75
C ALA A 27 7.42 11.29 2.95
N THR A 28 6.57 11.24 3.97
CA THR A 28 6.87 10.44 5.16
C THR A 28 6.96 8.96 4.81
N VAL A 29 6.03 8.46 4.02
CA VAL A 29 5.99 7.05 3.62
C VAL A 29 7.18 6.72 2.72
N ALA A 30 7.56 7.64 1.84
CA ALA A 30 8.65 7.39 0.90
C ALA A 30 9.98 7.16 1.59
N GLU A 31 10.13 7.63 2.81
CA GLU A 31 11.37 7.45 3.56
C GLU A 31 11.42 6.15 4.34
N ARG A 32 10.34 5.37 4.34
CA ARG A 32 10.27 4.14 5.12
C ARG A 32 10.64 2.94 4.26
N PRO A 33 11.72 2.23 4.62
CA PRO A 33 12.13 1.06 3.84
C PRO A 33 11.14 -0.09 3.91
N GLU A 34 10.27 -0.11 4.93
CA GLU A 34 9.29 -1.19 5.07
C GLU A 34 8.19 -1.12 4.01
N VAL A 35 7.98 0.06 3.43
CA VAL A 35 6.89 0.28 2.49
C VAL A 35 7.33 -0.12 1.10
N MET A 36 6.73 -1.18 0.58
CA MET A 36 7.05 -1.70 -0.75
C MET A 36 6.26 -0.99 -1.83
N GLU A 37 5.01 -0.64 -1.53
CA GLU A 37 4.11 -0.01 -2.49
C GLU A 37 3.19 0.94 -1.75
N CYS A 38 2.79 2.01 -2.43
CA CYS A 38 1.87 2.97 -1.86
C CYS A 38 1.01 3.52 -2.98
N TYR A 39 -0.30 3.43 -2.82
CA TYR A 39 -1.27 3.86 -3.81
C TYR A 39 -2.22 4.88 -3.22
N LEU A 40 -2.49 5.94 -3.96
CA LEU A 40 -3.59 6.84 -3.63
C LEU A 40 -4.85 6.22 -4.21
N MET A 41 -5.84 6.03 -3.37
CA MET A 41 -7.03 5.28 -3.73
C MET A 41 -8.25 6.17 -3.78
N THR A 42 -9.24 5.77 -4.56
CA THR A 42 -10.59 6.33 -4.44
C THR A 42 -11.36 5.46 -3.45
N GLY A 43 -12.40 6.03 -2.85
CA GLY A 43 -13.23 5.29 -1.92
C GLY A 43 -12.96 5.67 -0.48
N ASP A 44 -13.12 4.70 0.42
CA ASP A 44 -13.14 4.98 1.85
C ASP A 44 -11.78 5.26 2.44
N ALA A 45 -10.73 4.65 1.92
CA ALA A 45 -9.38 4.87 2.40
C ALA A 45 -8.63 5.73 1.40
N ASP A 46 -7.80 6.64 1.92
CA ASP A 46 -7.04 7.52 1.03
C ASP A 46 -5.84 6.82 0.43
N TYR A 47 -5.16 5.99 1.22
CA TYR A 47 -3.96 5.30 0.76
C TYR A 47 -4.00 3.83 1.07
N LEU A 48 -3.43 3.05 0.18
CA LEU A 48 -3.19 1.63 0.39
C LEU A 48 -1.70 1.41 0.32
N LEU A 49 -1.14 0.88 1.40
CA LEU A 49 0.28 0.56 1.49
C LEU A 49 0.46 -0.94 1.52
N ARG A 50 1.51 -1.40 0.84
CA ARG A 50 1.99 -2.75 1.03
C ARG A 50 3.28 -2.66 1.82
N VAL A 51 3.30 -3.32 2.97
CA VAL A 51 4.39 -3.21 3.93
C VAL A 51 4.97 -4.58 4.19
N LEU A 52 6.30 -4.66 4.19
CA LEU A 52 7.00 -5.91 4.48
C LEU A 52 7.90 -5.69 5.68
N VAL A 53 7.69 -6.48 6.73
CA VAL A 53 8.44 -6.38 7.97
C VAL A 53 8.84 -7.78 8.42
N PRO A 54 9.87 -7.90 9.27
CA PRO A 54 10.35 -9.23 9.68
C PRO A 54 9.35 -10.03 10.51
N ASP A 55 8.56 -9.35 11.34
CA ASP A 55 7.65 -10.06 12.23
C ASP A 55 6.53 -9.12 12.68
N ILE A 56 5.61 -9.65 13.48
CA ILE A 56 4.45 -8.89 13.93
C ILE A 56 4.85 -7.73 14.84
N LYS A 57 5.87 -7.91 15.67
CA LYS A 57 6.30 -6.82 16.54
C LYS A 57 6.87 -5.67 15.74
N ALA A 58 7.57 -5.97 14.66
CA ALA A 58 8.07 -4.92 13.78
C ALA A 58 6.92 -4.18 13.10
N LEU A 59 5.83 -4.90 12.77
CA LEU A 59 4.65 -4.27 12.22
C LEU A 59 4.02 -3.33 13.22
N GLU A 60 3.89 -3.76 14.48
CA GLU A 60 3.34 -2.90 15.52
C GLU A 60 4.18 -1.64 15.68
N ARG A 61 5.49 -1.80 15.71
CA ARG A 61 6.38 -0.65 15.82
C ARG A 61 6.21 0.30 14.65
N PHE A 62 6.13 -0.24 13.44
CA PHE A 62 5.97 0.57 12.26
C PHE A 62 4.67 1.39 12.34
N ILE A 63 3.59 0.76 12.72
CA ILE A 63 2.31 1.45 12.82
C ILE A 63 2.35 2.51 13.91
N LEU A 64 2.84 2.16 15.10
CA LEU A 64 2.79 3.05 16.24
C LEU A 64 3.81 4.19 16.16
N GLU A 65 4.99 3.92 15.61
CA GLU A 65 6.06 4.90 15.63
C GLU A 65 6.11 5.75 14.37
N HIS A 66 5.57 5.25 13.27
CA HIS A 66 5.67 5.96 12.00
C HIS A 66 4.33 6.36 11.43
N LEU A 67 3.42 5.42 11.26
CA LEU A 67 2.14 5.75 10.63
C LEU A 67 1.23 6.56 11.53
N SER A 68 1.07 6.14 12.78
CA SER A 68 0.16 6.84 13.69
C SER A 68 0.57 8.25 13.98
N LYS A 69 1.85 8.53 13.87
CA LYS A 69 2.38 9.85 14.18
C LYS A 69 2.44 10.76 12.97
N ALA A 70 2.13 10.25 11.80
CA ALA A 70 2.13 11.08 10.61
C ALA A 70 0.98 12.09 10.70
N PRO A 71 1.26 13.37 10.42
CA PRO A 71 0.20 14.38 10.52
C PRO A 71 -0.97 14.08 9.61
N GLY A 72 -2.17 14.25 10.13
CA GLY A 72 -3.39 14.09 9.34
C GLY A 72 -3.93 12.67 9.26
N VAL A 73 -3.24 11.70 9.81
CA VAL A 73 -3.73 10.32 9.78
C VAL A 73 -4.90 10.18 10.75
N ALA A 74 -6.04 9.75 10.23
CA ALA A 74 -7.26 9.59 11.04
C ALA A 74 -7.52 8.13 11.38
N ARG A 75 -7.23 7.22 10.44
CA ARG A 75 -7.57 5.82 10.63
C ARG A 75 -6.56 4.93 9.93
N ILE A 76 -6.20 3.83 10.58
CA ILE A 76 -5.30 2.84 10.02
C ILE A 76 -5.96 1.48 10.17
N ARG A 77 -5.98 0.69 9.09
CA ARG A 77 -6.55 -0.64 9.10
C ARG A 77 -5.63 -1.60 8.36
N SER A 78 -5.20 -2.64 9.04
CA SER A 78 -4.29 -3.65 8.45
C SER A 78 -5.08 -4.84 7.98
N SER A 79 -4.65 -5.42 6.86
CA SER A 79 -5.26 -6.60 6.28
C SER A 79 -4.15 -7.53 5.80
N PHE A 80 -4.29 -8.81 6.11
CA PHE A 80 -3.33 -9.82 5.68
C PHE A 80 -3.94 -10.65 4.56
N ALA A 81 -3.14 -10.91 3.53
CA ALA A 81 -3.56 -11.81 2.48
C ALA A 81 -3.43 -13.24 3.01
N LEU A 82 -4.55 -13.93 3.14
CA LEU A 82 -4.53 -15.31 3.63
C LEU A 82 -4.05 -16.28 2.56
N LYS A 83 -4.30 -15.96 1.29
CA LYS A 83 -4.00 -16.89 0.21
C LYS A 83 -3.92 -16.13 -1.09
N GLN A 84 -2.87 -16.39 -1.84
CA GLN A 84 -2.78 -15.84 -3.18
C GLN A 84 -3.50 -16.79 -4.13
N VAL A 85 -4.64 -16.35 -4.62
CA VAL A 85 -5.45 -17.20 -5.48
C VAL A 85 -4.90 -17.22 -6.89
N ARG A 86 -4.41 -16.08 -7.37
CA ARG A 86 -3.90 -15.96 -8.72
C ARG A 86 -2.94 -14.80 -8.80
N TYR A 87 -1.89 -14.99 -9.57
CA TYR A 87 -0.91 -13.95 -9.81
C TYR A 87 -0.39 -14.06 -11.23
N LYS A 88 -0.53 -12.97 -12.01
CA LYS A 88 0.00 -12.91 -13.36
C LYS A 88 0.74 -11.59 -13.52
N THR A 89 1.86 -11.66 -14.23
CA THR A 89 2.69 -10.47 -14.44
C THR A 89 2.46 -9.83 -15.80
N ALA A 90 1.73 -10.50 -16.68
CA ALA A 90 1.50 -10.01 -18.03
C ALA A 90 0.06 -10.26 -18.44
N LEU A 91 -0.48 -9.34 -19.24
CA LEU A 91 -1.79 -9.50 -19.82
C LEU A 91 -1.70 -10.43 -21.03
N PRO A 92 -2.70 -11.30 -21.23
CA PRO A 92 -2.73 -12.10 -22.45
C PRO A 92 -3.01 -11.20 -23.65
N LEU A 93 -2.48 -11.60 -24.81
CA LEU A 93 -2.76 -10.88 -26.03
C LEU A 93 -4.18 -11.21 -26.50
N PRO A 94 -4.88 -10.22 -27.06
CA PRO A 94 -6.22 -10.50 -27.62
C PRO A 94 -6.12 -11.45 -28.80
N GLU A 95 -7.15 -12.29 -28.93
CA GLU A 95 -7.19 -13.26 -30.00
C GLU A 95 -7.27 -12.61 -31.38
N ASN A 96 -7.85 -11.43 -31.46
CA ASN A 96 -8.00 -10.73 -32.73
C ASN A 96 -6.74 -9.97 -33.14
N GLY A 97 -5.64 -10.14 -32.40
CA GLY A 97 -4.38 -9.51 -32.76
C GLY A 97 -4.21 -8.09 -32.29
N LEU A 98 -5.12 -7.57 -31.51
CA LEU A 98 -4.94 -6.23 -30.95
C LEU A 98 -3.75 -6.20 -30.02
N LEU A 99 -3.01 -5.09 -30.07
CA LEU A 99 -1.90 -4.89 -29.16
C LEU A 99 -2.37 -4.11 -27.95
N LEU A 100 -1.65 -4.25 -26.83
CA LEU A 100 -2.02 -3.55 -25.62
C LEU A 100 -2.10 -2.05 -25.82
N ARG A 101 -1.24 -1.48 -26.63
CA ARG A 101 -1.26 -0.05 -26.90
C ARG A 101 -2.55 0.41 -27.57
N ASP A 102 -3.27 -0.50 -28.20
CA ASP A 102 -4.52 -0.15 -28.89
C ASP A 102 -5.68 -0.05 -27.93
N LEU A 103 -5.47 -0.39 -26.67
CA LEU A 103 -6.50 -0.36 -25.65
C LEU A 103 -6.59 0.96 -24.89
N ASN A 104 -5.67 1.86 -25.16
CA ASN A 104 -5.64 3.14 -24.45
C ASN A 104 -6.56 4.18 -25.04
#